data_cdc20d23165e00b1154b942facd97055
#
_entry.id   cdc20d23165e00b1154b942facd97055
#
_cell.length_a   1.000
_cell.length_b   1.000
_cell.length_c   1.000
_cell.angle_alpha   90.00
_cell.angle_beta   90.00
_cell.angle_gamma   90.00
#
_symmetry.space_group_name_H-M   'P 1'
#
loop_
_entity.id
_entity.type
_entity.pdbx_description
1 polymer ?
#
loop_
_entity_poly.entity_id
_entity_poly.type
_entity_poly.pdbx_seq_one_letter_code
_entity_poly.pdbx_strand_id
1 'polypeptide(L)'
;MVSLKNNKFLILGAGNMGISFIKALLQNKISASKIFIIEKNISPELKKIKLQKKITIVKDASKFSKNFKPSIVLLAVKPNQLGLAMSEELIDLISDSLIISIIAGKKIRELKKITKNKNKTVRAMTNTPVSLGMGTSILFFDKKINKKDKILAKEFLALVGQVNEARNESIIDTFTAIYGSGPAYIFLMIESLIEISSKE
;
A
#
# COMPACT_ATOMS: atom_id res chain seq x y z
N MET A 1 4.10 14.42 -10.64
CA MET A 1 2.95 13.55 -11.02
C MET A 1 2.95 13.12 -12.50
N VAL A 2 3.69 13.74 -13.39
CA VAL A 2 3.80 13.28 -14.79
C VAL A 2 4.40 11.87 -14.88
N SER A 3 5.31 11.52 -13.97
CA SER A 3 5.99 10.22 -13.95
C SER A 3 5.04 9.04 -13.64
N LEU A 4 3.98 9.23 -12.83
CA LEU A 4 3.05 8.16 -12.47
C LEU A 4 2.13 7.74 -13.63
N LYS A 5 1.76 8.64 -14.53
CA LYS A 5 0.75 8.38 -15.58
C LYS A 5 1.13 7.23 -16.53
N ASN A 6 2.42 6.96 -16.68
CA ASN A 6 2.92 5.92 -17.61
C ASN A 6 3.10 4.55 -16.93
N ASN A 7 2.84 4.43 -15.63
CA ASN A 7 3.07 3.21 -14.88
C ASN A 7 1.82 2.33 -14.79
N LYS A 8 2.03 1.01 -14.67
CA LYS A 8 1.01 0.04 -14.28
C LYS A 8 1.16 -0.24 -12.80
N PHE A 9 0.05 -0.20 -12.08
CA PHE A 9 -0.01 -0.38 -10.64
C PHE A 9 -0.65 -1.72 -10.31
N LEU A 10 -0.01 -2.50 -9.45
CA LEU A 10 -0.59 -3.69 -8.85
C LEU A 10 -0.76 -3.46 -7.36
N ILE A 11 -1.97 -3.64 -6.85
CA ILE A 11 -2.30 -3.51 -5.43
C ILE A 11 -2.62 -4.90 -4.90
N LEU A 12 -1.80 -5.39 -4.00
CA LEU A 12 -2.00 -6.64 -3.28
C LEU A 12 -2.68 -6.35 -1.94
N GLY A 13 -3.97 -6.67 -1.86
CA GLY A 13 -4.84 -6.32 -0.74
C GLY A 13 -5.59 -5.01 -0.94
N ALA A 14 -6.91 -5.09 -0.94
CA ALA A 14 -7.81 -3.94 -1.07
C ALA A 14 -8.70 -3.77 0.17
N GLY A 15 -8.10 -3.84 1.35
CA GLY A 15 -8.68 -3.35 2.59
C GLY A 15 -8.70 -1.82 2.62
N ASN A 16 -9.01 -1.20 3.78
CA ASN A 16 -9.16 0.25 3.90
C ASN A 16 -7.98 1.04 3.30
N MET A 17 -6.73 0.61 3.58
CA MET A 17 -5.54 1.27 3.05
C MET A 17 -5.40 1.09 1.54
N GLY A 18 -5.55 -0.15 1.02
CA GLY A 18 -5.48 -0.41 -0.42
C GLY A 18 -6.54 0.37 -1.20
N ILE A 19 -7.77 0.42 -0.70
CA ILE A 19 -8.87 1.21 -1.30
C ILE A 19 -8.53 2.70 -1.34
N SER A 20 -7.92 3.25 -0.29
CA SER A 20 -7.50 4.65 -0.26
C SER A 20 -6.52 4.98 -1.37
N PHE A 21 -5.52 4.13 -1.62
CA PHE A 21 -4.59 4.29 -2.73
C PHE A 21 -5.25 4.12 -4.09
N ILE A 22 -6.19 3.17 -4.24
CA ILE A 22 -6.96 3.00 -5.49
C ILE A 22 -7.75 4.28 -5.80
N LYS A 23 -8.46 4.82 -4.82
CA LYS A 23 -9.20 6.08 -4.97
C LYS A 23 -8.28 7.24 -5.33
N ALA A 24 -7.15 7.38 -4.64
CA ALA A 24 -6.17 8.42 -4.89
C ALA A 24 -5.58 8.34 -6.31
N LEU A 25 -5.28 7.14 -6.82
CA LEU A 25 -4.86 6.93 -8.21
C LEU A 25 -5.93 7.43 -9.20
N LEU A 26 -7.19 7.05 -8.99
CA LEU A 26 -8.30 7.46 -9.85
C LEU A 26 -8.58 8.96 -9.80
N GLN A 27 -8.52 9.58 -8.61
CA GLN A 27 -8.69 11.02 -8.42
C GLN A 27 -7.58 11.82 -9.12
N ASN A 28 -6.35 11.28 -9.15
CA ASN A 28 -5.21 11.87 -9.86
C ASN A 28 -5.18 11.52 -11.36
N LYS A 29 -6.34 11.09 -11.92
CA LYS A 29 -6.53 10.83 -13.36
C LYS A 29 -5.60 9.74 -13.90
N ILE A 30 -5.20 8.77 -13.08
CA ILE A 30 -4.56 7.55 -13.57
C ILE A 30 -5.65 6.69 -14.23
N SER A 31 -5.37 6.24 -15.46
CA SER A 31 -6.32 5.39 -16.19
C SER A 31 -6.63 4.10 -15.42
N ALA A 32 -7.91 3.77 -15.31
CA ALA A 32 -8.37 2.53 -14.69
C ALA A 32 -7.75 1.27 -15.32
N SER A 33 -7.45 1.31 -16.62
CA SER A 33 -6.75 0.23 -17.33
C SER A 33 -5.31 -0.02 -16.88
N LYS A 34 -4.75 0.87 -16.06
CA LYS A 34 -3.42 0.74 -15.47
C LYS A 34 -3.45 0.32 -14.01
N ILE A 35 -4.64 0.13 -13.41
CA ILE A 35 -4.83 -0.24 -12.01
C ILE A 35 -5.31 -1.67 -11.93
N PHE A 36 -4.50 -2.53 -11.34
CA PHE A 36 -4.73 -3.97 -11.18
C PHE A 36 -4.73 -4.30 -9.69
N ILE A 37 -5.61 -5.18 -9.27
CA ILE A 37 -5.83 -5.50 -7.87
C ILE A 37 -5.88 -7.01 -7.71
N ILE A 38 -5.16 -7.53 -6.73
CA ILE A 38 -5.33 -8.89 -6.21
C ILE A 38 -6.04 -8.78 -4.87
N GLU A 39 -7.29 -9.27 -4.82
CA GLU A 39 -8.10 -9.31 -3.59
C GLU A 39 -9.03 -10.52 -3.61
N LYS A 40 -8.96 -11.33 -2.55
CA LYS A 40 -9.82 -12.53 -2.41
C LYS A 40 -11.25 -12.18 -2.01
N ASN A 41 -11.39 -11.17 -1.12
CA ASN A 41 -12.65 -10.78 -0.51
C ASN A 41 -13.05 -9.37 -0.98
N ILE A 42 -13.89 -9.30 -2.00
CA ILE A 42 -14.31 -8.03 -2.59
C ILE A 42 -15.34 -7.36 -1.67
N SER A 43 -14.95 -6.27 -1.01
CA SER A 43 -15.86 -5.44 -0.19
C SER A 43 -16.92 -4.75 -1.05
N PRO A 44 -18.07 -4.32 -0.47
CA PRO A 44 -19.08 -3.55 -1.18
C PRO A 44 -18.51 -2.29 -1.84
N GLU A 45 -17.60 -1.60 -1.14
CA GLU A 45 -16.93 -0.41 -1.65
C GLU A 45 -16.06 -0.72 -2.87
N LEU A 46 -15.24 -1.77 -2.81
CA LEU A 46 -14.41 -2.19 -3.94
C LEU A 46 -15.25 -2.64 -5.13
N LYS A 47 -16.39 -3.31 -4.88
CA LYS A 47 -17.37 -3.68 -5.90
C LYS A 47 -17.93 -2.45 -6.62
N LYS A 48 -18.30 -1.40 -5.86
CA LYS A 48 -18.77 -0.12 -6.42
C LYS A 48 -17.71 0.52 -7.31
N ILE A 49 -16.46 0.62 -6.84
CA ILE A 49 -15.34 1.16 -7.64
C ILE A 49 -15.14 0.34 -8.93
N LYS A 50 -15.16 -0.99 -8.86
CA LYS A 50 -15.03 -1.87 -10.03
C LYS A 50 -16.08 -1.58 -11.08
N LEU A 51 -17.35 -1.48 -10.68
CA LEU A 51 -18.47 -1.23 -11.59
C LEU A 51 -18.37 0.15 -12.25
N GLN A 52 -18.06 1.20 -11.47
CA GLN A 52 -18.04 2.58 -11.96
C GLN A 52 -16.80 2.89 -12.83
N LYS A 53 -15.64 2.30 -12.52
CA LYS A 53 -14.35 2.67 -13.11
C LYS A 53 -13.74 1.60 -14.00
N LYS A 54 -14.34 0.40 -14.07
CA LYS A 54 -13.87 -0.73 -14.89
C LYS A 54 -12.42 -1.13 -14.59
N ILE A 55 -12.00 -1.09 -13.31
CA ILE A 55 -10.68 -1.56 -12.89
C ILE A 55 -10.60 -3.09 -12.93
N THR A 56 -9.38 -3.62 -13.11
CA THR A 56 -9.15 -5.07 -13.11
C THR A 56 -8.94 -5.58 -11.69
N ILE A 57 -9.81 -6.49 -11.23
CA ILE A 57 -9.69 -7.16 -9.93
C ILE A 57 -9.69 -8.66 -10.16
N VAL A 58 -8.69 -9.34 -9.62
CA VAL A 58 -8.55 -10.80 -9.66
C VAL A 58 -8.35 -11.36 -8.25
N LYS A 59 -8.59 -12.66 -8.07
CA LYS A 59 -8.40 -13.33 -6.77
C LYS A 59 -6.94 -13.72 -6.50
N ASP A 60 -6.19 -14.00 -7.56
CA ASP A 60 -4.81 -14.45 -7.50
C ASP A 60 -4.03 -14.07 -8.78
N ALA A 61 -2.72 -14.21 -8.75
CA ALA A 61 -1.83 -13.83 -9.83
C ALA A 61 -1.95 -14.69 -11.10
N SER A 62 -2.46 -15.90 -10.99
CA SER A 62 -2.61 -16.82 -12.14
C SER A 62 -3.57 -16.29 -13.22
N LYS A 63 -4.41 -15.32 -12.85
CA LYS A 63 -5.38 -14.67 -13.75
C LYS A 63 -4.75 -13.60 -14.64
N PHE A 64 -3.49 -13.22 -14.39
CA PHE A 64 -2.79 -12.29 -15.26
C PHE A 64 -2.04 -13.03 -16.38
N SER A 65 -1.93 -12.36 -17.52
CA SER A 65 -1.05 -12.80 -18.60
C SER A 65 0.41 -12.84 -18.11
N LYS A 66 1.19 -13.82 -18.56
CA LYS A 66 2.64 -13.92 -18.30
C LYS A 66 3.42 -12.65 -18.75
N ASN A 67 2.86 -11.92 -19.73
CA ASN A 67 3.43 -10.67 -20.21
C ASN A 67 3.00 -9.42 -19.40
N PHE A 68 2.16 -9.59 -18.37
CA PHE A 68 1.80 -8.50 -17.49
C PHE A 68 2.98 -8.15 -16.58
N LYS A 69 3.45 -6.93 -16.66
CA LYS A 69 4.58 -6.40 -15.88
C LYS A 69 4.12 -5.11 -15.17
N PRO A 70 3.79 -5.14 -13.88
CA PRO A 70 3.49 -3.92 -13.14
C PRO A 70 4.79 -3.16 -12.85
N SER A 71 4.74 -1.84 -12.94
CA SER A 71 5.89 -0.97 -12.61
C SER A 71 6.01 -0.76 -11.10
N ILE A 72 4.86 -0.59 -10.44
CA ILE A 72 4.74 -0.33 -9.00
C ILE A 72 3.79 -1.37 -8.41
N VAL A 73 4.21 -1.97 -7.30
CA VAL A 73 3.41 -2.91 -6.52
C VAL A 73 3.26 -2.38 -5.09
N LEU A 74 2.02 -2.15 -4.68
CA LEU A 74 1.69 -1.84 -3.29
C LEU A 74 1.33 -3.12 -2.55
N LEU A 75 2.07 -3.44 -1.49
CA LEU A 75 1.72 -4.51 -0.55
C LEU A 75 0.90 -3.91 0.59
N ALA A 76 -0.40 -4.19 0.62
CA ALA A 76 -1.37 -3.65 1.57
C ALA A 76 -2.24 -4.73 2.24
N VAL A 77 -1.74 -5.97 2.29
CA VAL A 77 -2.36 -7.07 3.03
C VAL A 77 -1.99 -7.02 4.51
N LYS A 78 -2.74 -7.73 5.35
CA LYS A 78 -2.39 -7.89 6.77
C LYS A 78 -1.07 -8.67 6.92
N PRO A 79 -0.26 -8.40 7.97
CA PRO A 79 1.06 -9.01 8.15
C PRO A 79 1.07 -10.54 8.10
N ASN A 80 0.03 -11.18 8.67
CA ASN A 80 -0.12 -12.64 8.69
C ASN A 80 -0.60 -13.24 7.35
N GLN A 81 -1.08 -12.42 6.44
CA GLN A 81 -1.56 -12.85 5.12
C GLN A 81 -0.48 -12.77 4.04
N LEU A 82 0.62 -12.06 4.29
CA LEU A 82 1.64 -11.80 3.28
C LEU A 82 2.22 -13.09 2.69
N GLY A 83 2.61 -14.05 3.52
CA GLY A 83 3.19 -15.32 3.04
C GLY A 83 2.23 -16.11 2.14
N LEU A 84 0.95 -16.16 2.50
CA LEU A 84 -0.09 -16.83 1.73
C LEU A 84 -0.46 -16.11 0.43
N ALA A 85 -0.23 -14.80 0.38
CA ALA A 85 -0.54 -13.99 -0.80
C ALA A 85 0.59 -13.98 -1.84
N MET A 86 1.83 -14.34 -1.43
CA MET A 86 3.03 -14.31 -2.28
C MET A 86 3.26 -15.68 -2.93
N SER A 87 2.43 -16.04 -3.91
CA SER A 87 2.64 -17.24 -4.72
C SER A 87 3.86 -17.10 -5.64
N GLU A 88 4.40 -18.21 -6.14
CA GLU A 88 5.52 -18.23 -7.09
C GLU A 88 5.19 -17.40 -8.35
N GLU A 89 3.97 -17.54 -8.87
CA GLU A 89 3.51 -16.79 -10.04
C GLU A 89 3.50 -15.28 -9.77
N LEU A 90 3.10 -14.87 -8.55
CA LEU A 90 3.13 -13.46 -8.18
C LEU A 90 4.57 -12.95 -8.06
N ILE A 91 5.46 -13.72 -7.44
CA ILE A 91 6.87 -13.35 -7.28
C ILE A 91 7.54 -13.14 -8.65
N ASP A 92 7.25 -14.01 -9.61
CA ASP A 92 7.78 -13.88 -10.97
C ASP A 92 7.17 -12.72 -11.73
N LEU A 93 5.86 -12.50 -11.59
CA LEU A 93 5.12 -11.40 -12.20
C LEU A 93 5.68 -10.03 -11.79
N ILE A 94 6.07 -9.88 -10.52
CA ILE A 94 6.52 -8.61 -9.94
C ILE A 94 8.05 -8.47 -9.89
N SER A 95 8.81 -9.38 -10.47
CA SER A 95 10.27 -9.49 -10.32
C SER A 95 11.04 -8.19 -10.62
N ASP A 96 10.58 -7.40 -11.59
CA ASP A 96 11.20 -6.14 -12.02
C ASP A 96 10.52 -4.89 -11.42
N SER A 97 9.53 -5.09 -10.56
CA SER A 97 8.69 -4.01 -10.03
C SER A 97 9.38 -3.26 -8.87
N LEU A 98 8.98 -2.00 -8.70
CA LEU A 98 9.20 -1.27 -7.46
C LEU A 98 8.16 -1.71 -6.43
N ILE A 99 8.60 -2.41 -5.40
CA ILE A 99 7.75 -2.83 -4.28
C ILE A 99 7.67 -1.72 -3.24
N ILE A 100 6.45 -1.29 -2.92
CA ILE A 100 6.17 -0.39 -1.80
C ILE A 100 5.32 -1.17 -0.80
N SER A 101 5.86 -1.45 0.37
CA SER A 101 5.15 -2.17 1.43
C SER A 101 4.72 -1.21 2.52
N ILE A 102 3.42 -1.20 2.80
CA ILE A 102 2.83 -0.50 3.97
C ILE A 102 2.42 -1.48 5.06
N ILE A 103 2.98 -2.69 5.04
CA ILE A 103 2.67 -3.75 6.00
C ILE A 103 3.39 -3.48 7.32
N ALA A 104 2.63 -3.35 8.40
CA ALA A 104 3.18 -3.15 9.73
C ALA A 104 4.11 -4.30 10.16
N GLY A 105 5.23 -3.97 10.83
CA GLY A 105 6.15 -4.93 11.41
C GLY A 105 7.00 -5.73 10.41
N LYS A 106 6.87 -5.53 9.10
CA LYS A 106 7.66 -6.26 8.09
C LYS A 106 8.86 -5.43 7.61
N LYS A 107 10.07 -5.87 7.99
CA LYS A 107 11.33 -5.22 7.58
C LYS A 107 11.69 -5.52 6.12
N ILE A 108 12.48 -4.63 5.50
CA ILE A 108 12.96 -4.83 4.11
C ILE A 108 13.63 -6.19 3.93
N ARG A 109 14.43 -6.64 4.92
CA ARG A 109 15.06 -7.96 4.86
C ARG A 109 14.07 -9.11 4.71
N GLU A 110 12.95 -9.06 5.44
CA GLU A 110 11.90 -10.09 5.36
C GLU A 110 11.15 -10.01 4.03
N LEU A 111 10.79 -8.80 3.59
CA LEU A 111 10.15 -8.57 2.29
C LEU A 111 11.01 -9.11 1.15
N LYS A 112 12.30 -8.83 1.16
CA LYS A 112 13.25 -9.33 0.15
C LYS A 112 13.39 -10.85 0.18
N LYS A 113 13.39 -11.48 1.37
CA LYS A 113 13.39 -12.94 1.48
C LYS A 113 12.16 -13.55 0.80
N ILE A 114 10.98 -12.97 1.05
CA ILE A 114 9.73 -13.43 0.47
C ILE A 114 9.71 -13.22 -1.05
N THR A 115 10.25 -12.11 -1.56
CA THR A 115 10.32 -11.82 -3.01
C THR A 115 11.56 -12.40 -3.68
N LYS A 116 12.28 -13.32 -3.02
CA LYS A 116 13.50 -13.97 -3.52
C LYS A 116 14.59 -12.97 -3.96
N ASN A 117 14.68 -11.81 -3.28
CA ASN A 117 15.64 -10.72 -3.55
C ASN A 117 15.59 -10.12 -4.98
N LYS A 118 14.54 -10.38 -5.74
CA LYS A 118 14.43 -9.94 -7.13
C LYS A 118 14.05 -8.46 -7.27
N ASN A 119 13.51 -7.82 -6.20
CA ASN A 119 12.84 -6.53 -6.28
C ASN A 119 13.62 -5.38 -5.64
N LYS A 120 13.31 -4.17 -6.11
CA LYS A 120 13.60 -2.91 -5.44
C LYS A 120 12.51 -2.67 -4.40
N THR A 121 12.87 -2.60 -3.12
CA THR A 121 11.90 -2.62 -2.04
C THR A 121 11.96 -1.32 -1.23
N VAL A 122 10.80 -0.71 -1.04
CA VAL A 122 10.56 0.42 -0.14
C VAL A 122 9.68 -0.07 1.00
N ARG A 123 10.13 0.13 2.22
CA ARG A 123 9.27 0.00 3.39
C ARG A 123 8.66 1.35 3.68
N ALA A 124 7.36 1.41 3.82
CA ALA A 124 6.65 2.61 4.23
C ALA A 124 5.66 2.27 5.34
N MET A 125 5.25 3.30 6.05
CA MET A 125 4.11 3.25 6.97
C MET A 125 3.30 4.50 6.77
N THR A 126 1.99 4.36 6.85
CA THR A 126 1.04 5.45 6.70
C THR A 126 -0.05 5.35 7.76
N ASN A 127 -0.86 6.40 7.93
CA ASN A 127 -1.90 6.46 8.94
C ASN A 127 -3.31 6.58 8.32
N THR A 128 -4.34 6.45 9.14
CA THR A 128 -5.75 6.40 8.71
C THR A 128 -6.24 7.61 7.89
N PRO A 129 -5.77 8.87 8.10
CA PRO A 129 -6.22 10.03 7.30
C PRO A 129 -5.89 9.95 5.80
N VAL A 130 -5.16 8.93 5.33
CA VAL A 130 -4.93 8.68 3.89
C VAL A 130 -6.23 8.53 3.10
N SER A 131 -7.31 8.07 3.74
CA SER A 131 -8.63 7.96 3.11
C SER A 131 -9.19 9.32 2.67
N LEU A 132 -8.72 10.40 3.29
CA LEU A 132 -9.08 11.79 3.01
C LEU A 132 -7.99 12.54 2.22
N GLY A 133 -6.90 11.87 1.82
CA GLY A 133 -5.75 12.52 1.21
C GLY A 133 -4.90 13.37 2.17
N MET A 134 -5.14 13.24 3.47
CA MET A 134 -4.50 14.00 4.56
C MET A 134 -3.58 13.11 5.42
N GLY A 135 -3.16 11.98 4.88
CA GLY A 135 -2.28 11.06 5.57
C GLY A 135 -0.87 11.60 5.74
N THR A 136 -0.13 10.99 6.64
CA THR A 136 1.31 11.14 6.75
C THR A 136 1.94 9.78 6.53
N SER A 137 2.89 9.74 5.60
CA SER A 137 3.67 8.54 5.30
C SER A 137 5.12 8.77 5.64
N ILE A 138 5.77 7.75 6.21
CA ILE A 138 7.21 7.67 6.34
C ILE A 138 7.71 6.49 5.54
N LEU A 139 8.83 6.64 4.87
CA LEU A 139 9.40 5.58 4.05
C LEU A 139 10.91 5.42 4.29
N PHE A 140 11.39 4.20 4.08
CA PHE A 140 12.80 3.85 4.09
C PHE A 140 13.13 3.01 2.86
N PHE A 141 14.25 3.32 2.22
CA PHE A 141 14.66 2.71 0.97
C PHE A 141 15.68 1.58 1.18
N ASP A 142 15.52 0.51 0.42
CA ASP A 142 16.61 -0.46 0.22
C ASP A 142 17.83 0.23 -0.41
N LYS A 143 19.03 -0.19 -0.05
CA LYS A 143 20.32 0.36 -0.55
C LYS A 143 20.45 0.34 -2.08
N LYS A 144 19.76 -0.60 -2.75
CA LYS A 144 19.81 -0.79 -4.21
C LYS A 144 18.87 0.11 -5.00
N ILE A 145 18.08 0.97 -4.35
CA ILE A 145 17.13 1.85 -5.05
C ILE A 145 17.83 3.05 -5.66
N ASN A 146 17.64 3.24 -6.96
CA ASN A 146 18.17 4.37 -7.69
C ASN A 146 17.32 5.65 -7.47
N LYS A 147 17.84 6.80 -7.90
CA LYS A 147 17.19 8.12 -7.74
C LYS A 147 15.80 8.17 -8.39
N LYS A 148 15.62 7.57 -9.58
CA LYS A 148 14.33 7.54 -10.28
C LYS A 148 13.27 6.79 -9.49
N ASP A 149 13.61 5.63 -8.97
CA ASP A 149 12.68 4.80 -8.19
C ASP A 149 12.35 5.45 -6.82
N LYS A 150 13.30 6.17 -6.21
CA LYS A 150 13.05 6.98 -5.01
C LYS A 150 12.00 8.06 -5.27
N ILE A 151 12.13 8.80 -6.36
CA ILE A 151 11.17 9.83 -6.76
C ILE A 151 9.81 9.20 -7.00
N LEU A 152 9.77 8.10 -7.74
CA LEU A 152 8.52 7.39 -8.07
C LEU A 152 7.78 6.89 -6.82
N ALA A 153 8.50 6.33 -5.83
CA ALA A 153 7.92 5.91 -4.56
C ALA A 153 7.36 7.09 -3.77
N LYS A 154 8.10 8.21 -3.70
CA LYS A 154 7.64 9.42 -3.02
C LYS A 154 6.39 10.00 -3.69
N GLU A 155 6.36 10.11 -5.00
CA GLU A 155 5.19 10.58 -5.75
C GLU A 155 3.97 9.67 -5.54
N PHE A 156 4.18 8.34 -5.53
CA PHE A 156 3.09 7.39 -5.28
C PHE A 156 2.50 7.55 -3.88
N LEU A 157 3.32 7.65 -2.84
CA LEU A 157 2.85 7.86 -1.46
C LEU A 157 2.24 9.25 -1.26
N ALA A 158 2.73 10.27 -1.98
CA ALA A 158 2.20 11.64 -1.92
C ALA A 158 0.77 11.76 -2.48
N LEU A 159 0.26 10.76 -3.20
CA LEU A 159 -1.15 10.70 -3.61
C LEU A 159 -2.13 10.72 -2.43
N VAL A 160 -1.69 10.30 -1.25
CA VAL A 160 -2.54 10.15 -0.06
C VAL A 160 -2.12 11.06 1.10
N GLY A 161 -1.18 12.00 0.90
CA GLY A 161 -0.79 12.98 1.89
C GLY A 161 0.71 13.30 1.91
N GLN A 162 1.21 13.71 3.06
CA GLN A 162 2.62 14.09 3.24
C GLN A 162 3.54 12.87 3.26
N VAL A 163 4.79 13.05 2.77
CA VAL A 163 5.78 11.96 2.68
C VAL A 163 7.10 12.41 3.28
N ASN A 164 7.61 11.63 4.24
CA ASN A 164 8.88 11.84 4.89
C ASN A 164 9.82 10.65 4.69
N GLU A 165 11.13 10.88 4.54
CA GLU A 165 12.13 9.83 4.42
C GLU A 165 12.80 9.57 5.78
N ALA A 166 12.80 8.33 6.22
CA ALA A 166 13.48 7.91 7.44
C ALA A 166 15.00 7.78 7.20
N ARG A 167 15.80 8.22 8.15
CA ARG A 167 17.26 8.06 8.11
C ARG A 167 17.70 6.60 8.33
N ASN A 168 16.91 5.84 9.07
CA ASN A 168 17.09 4.40 9.29
C ASN A 168 15.75 3.69 9.37
N GLU A 169 15.75 2.37 9.18
CA GLU A 169 14.53 1.58 9.10
C GLU A 169 13.74 1.52 10.42
N SER A 170 14.42 1.62 11.57
CA SER A 170 13.79 1.51 12.90
C SER A 170 12.85 2.70 13.20
N ILE A 171 13.08 3.86 12.60
CA ILE A 171 12.19 5.02 12.72
C ILE A 171 10.75 4.68 12.25
N ILE A 172 10.62 3.76 11.28
CA ILE A 172 9.29 3.32 10.83
C ILE A 172 8.52 2.60 11.95
N ASP A 173 9.21 1.84 12.80
CA ASP A 173 8.56 1.15 13.92
C ASP A 173 8.06 2.17 14.97
N THR A 174 8.86 3.18 15.30
CA THR A 174 8.46 4.30 16.17
C THR A 174 7.27 5.08 15.57
N PHE A 175 7.35 5.41 14.27
CA PHE A 175 6.26 6.07 13.56
C PHE A 175 4.98 5.24 13.61
N THR A 176 5.08 3.92 13.44
CA THR A 176 3.93 3.00 13.51
C THR A 176 3.25 3.07 14.86
N ALA A 177 4.01 3.06 15.96
CA ALA A 177 3.47 3.13 17.32
C ALA A 177 2.71 4.45 17.57
N ILE A 178 3.26 5.58 17.09
CA ILE A 178 2.70 6.90 17.37
C ILE A 178 1.60 7.29 16.35
N TYR A 179 1.90 7.23 15.05
CA TYR A 179 1.01 7.73 14.00
C TYR A 179 0.08 6.65 13.44
N GLY A 180 0.51 5.38 13.46
CA GLY A 180 -0.30 4.25 13.01
C GLY A 180 -1.31 3.81 14.06
N SER A 181 -0.85 3.57 15.29
CA SER A 181 -1.66 3.05 16.39
C SER A 181 -2.23 4.14 17.29
N GLY A 182 -1.55 5.28 17.40
CA GLY A 182 -1.93 6.39 18.29
C GLY A 182 -3.38 6.86 18.16
N PRO A 183 -3.94 7.06 16.94
CA PRO A 183 -5.33 7.46 16.78
C PRO A 183 -6.33 6.48 17.44
N ALA A 184 -6.02 5.17 17.42
CA ALA A 184 -6.90 4.17 18.04
C ALA A 184 -6.97 4.33 19.56
N TYR A 185 -5.87 4.70 20.22
CA TYR A 185 -5.85 4.96 21.66
C TYR A 185 -6.68 6.20 22.03
N ILE A 186 -6.58 7.25 21.23
CA ILE A 186 -7.36 8.47 21.42
C ILE A 186 -8.85 8.21 21.23
N PHE A 187 -9.23 7.45 20.18
CA PHE A 187 -10.62 7.10 19.95
C PHE A 187 -11.19 6.23 21.07
N LEU A 188 -10.42 5.25 21.58
CA LEU A 188 -10.85 4.44 22.71
C LEU A 188 -11.06 5.29 23.97
N MET A 189 -10.17 6.24 24.25
CA MET A 189 -10.32 7.19 25.36
C MET A 189 -11.59 8.03 25.21
N ILE A 190 -11.83 8.60 24.03
CA ILE A 190 -13.04 9.41 23.77
C ILE A 190 -14.31 8.54 23.91
N GLU A 191 -14.32 7.34 23.35
CA GLU A 191 -15.44 6.41 23.45
C GLU A 191 -15.77 6.07 24.90
N SER A 192 -14.74 5.79 25.71
CA SER A 192 -14.89 5.55 27.15
C SER A 192 -15.50 6.74 27.91
N LEU A 193 -15.07 7.96 27.58
CA LEU A 193 -15.62 9.18 28.17
C LEU A 193 -17.09 9.39 27.79
N ILE A 194 -17.46 9.15 26.54
CA ILE A 194 -18.85 9.24 26.06
C ILE A 194 -19.71 8.20 26.77
N GLU A 195 -19.21 6.95 26.91
CA GLU A 195 -19.96 5.89 27.57
C GLU A 195 -20.25 6.21 29.07
N ILE A 196 -19.29 6.81 29.76
CA ILE A 196 -19.46 7.24 31.14
C ILE A 196 -20.51 8.35 31.25
N SER A 197 -20.39 9.38 30.40
CA SER A 197 -21.29 10.55 30.42
C SER A 197 -22.74 10.22 30.02
N SER A 198 -22.96 9.14 29.28
CA SER A 198 -24.30 8.71 28.84
C SER A 198 -25.00 7.80 29.82
N LYS A 199 -24.37 7.44 30.96
CA LYS A 199 -24.97 6.63 32.02
C LYS A 199 -25.62 7.46 33.16
N GLU A 200 -25.51 8.80 33.05
CA GLU A 200 -26.21 9.77 33.90
C GLU A 200 -27.47 10.28 33.23
#